data_9eccd5eb574680711acaa3b997504106
#
_entry.id   9eccd5eb574680711acaa3b997504106
#
_cell.length_a   1.000
_cell.length_b   1.000
_cell.length_c   1.000
_cell.angle_alpha   90.00
_cell.angle_beta   90.00
_cell.angle_gamma   90.00
#
_symmetry.space_group_name_H-M   'P 1'
#
loop_
_entity.id
_entity.type
_entity.pdbx_description
1 polymer ?
#
loop_
_entity_poly.entity_id
_entity_poly.type
_entity_poly.pdbx_seq_one_letter_code
_entity_poly.pdbx_strand_id
1 'polypeptide(L)'
;GLGDVYKRQVMRFLDNVLTDFIENAPEEFSDATYSALKERSVGLGVMGLHSYFQKKMIPLESVMSKVWNKQIFENIQKKVDQSSKDLAEERGPCPDAADYGIMERFSNKTAIAPTASISIICGGTSPGVEPIAANSYTHKTLSGSFNVRNKYLMKLLDKYGKNDDETWSS
;
A
#
# COMPACT_ATOMS: atom_id res chain seq x y z
N GLY A 1 13.35 -2.95 13.12
CA GLY A 1 12.17 -2.73 13.96
C GLY A 1 10.98 -3.56 13.51
N LEU A 2 9.86 -3.54 14.23
CA LEU A 2 8.63 -4.27 13.90
C LEU A 2 8.21 -4.11 12.45
N GLY A 3 8.29 -2.91 11.88
CA GLY A 3 7.95 -2.66 10.48
C GLY A 3 8.80 -3.44 9.46
N ASP A 4 10.00 -3.83 9.81
CA ASP A 4 10.88 -4.62 8.94
C ASP A 4 10.49 -6.10 8.93
N VAL A 5 10.06 -6.60 10.08
CA VAL A 5 9.52 -7.97 10.20
C VAL A 5 8.26 -8.11 9.36
N TYR A 6 7.33 -7.16 9.43
CA TYR A 6 6.10 -7.17 8.64
C TYR A 6 6.36 -7.18 7.13
N LYS A 7 7.32 -6.39 6.64
CA LYS A 7 7.64 -6.36 5.20
C LYS A 7 8.13 -7.73 4.71
N ARG A 8 9.03 -8.37 5.46
CA ARG A 8 9.51 -9.73 5.16
C ARG A 8 8.37 -10.75 5.17
N GLN A 9 7.50 -10.69 6.17
CA GLN A 9 6.35 -11.59 6.28
C GLN A 9 5.38 -11.42 5.12
N VAL A 10 5.08 -10.17 4.71
CA VAL A 10 4.18 -9.89 3.59
C VAL A 10 4.77 -10.38 2.27
N MET A 11 6.07 -10.16 2.02
CA MET A 11 6.72 -10.66 0.80
C MET A 11 6.69 -12.20 0.73
N ARG A 12 6.95 -12.88 1.85
CA ARG A 12 6.83 -14.34 1.93
C ARG A 12 5.39 -14.81 1.74
N PHE A 13 4.43 -14.10 2.31
CA PHE A 13 3.01 -14.40 2.13
C PHE A 13 2.60 -14.28 0.66
N LEU A 14 3.02 -13.21 -0.03
CA LEU A 14 2.74 -13.02 -1.46
C LEU A 14 3.40 -14.11 -2.31
N ASP A 15 4.62 -14.55 -1.99
CA ASP A 15 5.28 -15.67 -2.65
C ASP A 15 4.51 -16.99 -2.47
N ASN A 16 3.98 -17.24 -1.27
CA ASN A 16 3.17 -18.42 -0.99
C ASN A 16 1.84 -18.39 -1.76
N VAL A 17 1.13 -17.25 -1.79
CA VAL A 17 -0.12 -17.08 -2.56
C VAL A 17 0.15 -17.32 -4.06
N LEU A 18 1.25 -16.78 -4.57
CA LEU A 18 1.62 -16.97 -5.97
C LEU A 18 1.95 -18.42 -6.28
N THR A 19 2.64 -19.10 -5.36
CA THR A 19 2.95 -20.53 -5.50
C THR A 19 1.67 -21.38 -5.50
N ASP A 20 0.76 -21.12 -4.56
CA ASP A 20 -0.53 -21.79 -4.50
C ASP A 20 -1.34 -21.61 -5.79
N PHE A 21 -1.37 -20.40 -6.35
CA PHE A 21 -2.00 -20.13 -7.65
C PHE A 21 -1.35 -20.94 -8.79
N ILE A 22 -0.02 -20.97 -8.87
CA ILE A 22 0.71 -21.70 -9.92
C ILE A 22 0.44 -23.21 -9.85
N GLU A 23 0.35 -23.76 -8.63
CA GLU A 23 0.21 -25.20 -8.41
C GLU A 23 -1.24 -25.70 -8.51
N ASN A 24 -2.21 -24.86 -8.20
CA ASN A 24 -3.61 -25.28 -8.02
C ASN A 24 -4.60 -24.59 -8.98
N ALA A 25 -4.17 -23.66 -9.83
CA ALA A 25 -5.09 -23.02 -10.78
C ALA A 25 -5.57 -24.03 -11.85
N PRO A 26 -6.84 -23.93 -12.26
CA PRO A 26 -7.39 -24.73 -13.35
C PRO A 26 -6.62 -24.55 -14.67
N GLU A 27 -6.67 -25.54 -15.56
CA GLU A 27 -5.95 -25.56 -16.84
C GLU A 27 -6.30 -24.37 -17.74
N GLU A 28 -7.51 -23.85 -17.64
CA GLU A 28 -7.97 -22.66 -18.37
C GLU A 28 -7.15 -21.40 -18.07
N PHE A 29 -6.38 -21.40 -16.96
CA PHE A 29 -5.47 -20.33 -16.57
C PHE A 29 -4.00 -20.61 -16.92
N SER A 30 -3.71 -21.55 -17.83
CA SER A 30 -2.34 -21.98 -18.18
C SER A 30 -1.42 -20.81 -18.58
N ASP A 31 -1.89 -19.85 -19.35
CA ASP A 31 -1.09 -18.68 -19.73
C ASP A 31 -0.77 -17.79 -18.53
N ALA A 32 -1.73 -17.61 -17.63
CA ALA A 32 -1.53 -16.83 -16.41
C ALA A 32 -0.60 -17.53 -15.43
N THR A 33 -0.72 -18.85 -15.27
CA THR A 33 0.21 -19.64 -14.42
C THR A 33 1.61 -19.69 -15.02
N TYR A 34 1.75 -19.75 -16.34
CA TYR A 34 3.05 -19.64 -17.01
C TYR A 34 3.72 -18.29 -16.74
N SER A 35 3.01 -17.19 -16.93
CA SER A 35 3.51 -15.84 -16.64
C SER A 35 3.87 -15.71 -15.14
N ALA A 36 2.97 -16.15 -14.25
CA ALA A 36 3.22 -16.14 -12.82
C ALA A 36 4.45 -16.94 -12.40
N LEU A 37 4.67 -18.10 -13.02
CA LEU A 37 5.85 -18.94 -12.77
C LEU A 37 7.14 -18.24 -13.23
N LYS A 38 7.14 -17.69 -14.44
CA LYS A 38 8.32 -17.09 -15.08
C LYS A 38 8.77 -15.83 -14.34
N GLU A 39 7.86 -14.93 -14.09
CA GLU A 39 8.16 -13.62 -13.53
C GLU A 39 8.12 -13.58 -12.00
N ARG A 40 7.25 -14.36 -11.39
CA ARG A 40 6.90 -14.30 -9.96
C ARG A 40 6.65 -12.86 -9.50
N SER A 41 5.97 -12.05 -10.32
CA SER A 41 5.67 -10.64 -10.02
C SER A 41 4.71 -10.52 -8.85
N VAL A 42 5.06 -9.67 -7.88
CA VAL A 42 4.21 -9.29 -6.74
C VAL A 42 4.15 -7.78 -6.59
N GLY A 43 3.13 -7.26 -5.92
CA GLY A 43 2.93 -5.83 -5.76
C GLY A 43 2.71 -5.41 -4.32
N LEU A 44 3.77 -5.28 -3.52
CA LEU A 44 3.66 -4.65 -2.20
C LEU A 44 3.40 -3.15 -2.37
N GLY A 45 2.27 -2.68 -1.86
CA GLY A 45 1.89 -1.26 -1.88
C GLY A 45 1.63 -0.72 -0.49
N VAL A 46 1.31 0.58 -0.45
CA VAL A 46 0.94 1.28 0.77
C VAL A 46 -0.38 2.00 0.60
N MET A 47 -1.08 2.26 1.70
CA MET A 47 -2.20 3.19 1.78
C MET A 47 -2.03 4.08 3.00
N GLY A 48 -2.77 5.20 3.04
CA GLY A 48 -2.76 6.10 4.18
C GLY A 48 -1.60 7.10 4.20
N LEU A 49 -0.90 7.34 3.08
CA LEU A 49 0.22 8.27 3.03
C LEU A 49 -0.23 9.70 3.39
N HIS A 50 -1.33 10.18 2.80
CA HIS A 50 -1.86 11.51 3.11
C HIS A 50 -2.35 11.57 4.57
N SER A 51 -3.05 10.54 5.05
CA SER A 51 -3.44 10.44 6.45
C SER A 51 -2.25 10.48 7.42
N TYR A 52 -1.13 9.88 7.04
CA TYR A 52 0.10 9.98 7.83
C TYR A 52 0.62 11.43 7.90
N PHE A 53 0.64 12.13 6.77
CA PHE A 53 1.06 13.54 6.75
C PHE A 53 0.12 14.41 7.57
N GLN A 54 -1.19 14.24 7.44
CA GLN A 54 -2.17 14.97 8.25
C GLN A 54 -1.99 14.69 9.75
N LYS A 55 -1.78 13.43 10.14
CA LYS A 55 -1.49 13.06 11.53
C LYS A 55 -0.23 13.75 12.07
N LYS A 56 0.76 13.98 11.23
CA LYS A 56 2.02 14.65 11.55
C LYS A 56 1.95 16.18 11.38
N MET A 57 0.81 16.71 10.96
CA MET A 57 0.63 18.15 10.66
C MET A 57 1.60 18.65 9.58
N ILE A 58 1.87 17.80 8.59
CA ILE A 58 2.75 18.09 7.45
C ILE A 58 1.86 18.40 6.24
N PRO A 59 1.86 19.64 5.71
CA PRO A 59 1.16 19.96 4.47
C PRO A 59 1.69 19.11 3.30
N LEU A 60 0.80 18.63 2.45
CA LEU A 60 1.15 17.73 1.34
C LEU A 60 2.16 18.38 0.36
N GLU A 61 2.02 19.67 0.10
CA GLU A 61 2.87 20.45 -0.82
C GLU A 61 4.19 20.90 -0.20
N SER A 62 4.43 20.62 1.08
CA SER A 62 5.60 21.09 1.79
C SER A 62 6.88 20.35 1.38
N VAL A 63 8.04 20.96 1.61
CA VAL A 63 9.34 20.31 1.45
C VAL A 63 9.44 19.09 2.38
N MET A 64 8.85 19.16 3.58
CA MET A 64 8.89 18.06 4.55
C MET A 64 8.13 16.82 4.06
N SER A 65 7.01 17.00 3.32
CA SER A 65 6.30 15.87 2.72
C SER A 65 7.17 15.13 1.71
N LYS A 66 7.94 15.86 0.89
CA LYS A 66 8.89 15.26 -0.07
C LYS A 66 10.00 14.49 0.63
N VAL A 67 10.55 15.02 1.72
CA VAL A 67 11.59 14.34 2.53
C VAL A 67 11.04 13.05 3.12
N TRP A 68 9.87 13.09 3.75
CA TRP A 68 9.24 11.91 4.34
C TRP A 68 8.84 10.88 3.29
N ASN A 69 8.29 11.33 2.15
CA ASN A 69 7.95 10.46 1.03
C ASN A 69 9.18 9.68 0.57
N LYS A 70 10.28 10.38 0.30
CA LYS A 70 11.54 9.76 -0.10
C LYS A 70 12.01 8.73 0.93
N GLN A 71 12.09 9.09 2.20
CA GLN A 71 12.55 8.19 3.26
C GLN A 71 11.68 6.94 3.40
N ILE A 72 10.35 7.10 3.34
CA ILE A 72 9.41 5.99 3.44
C ILE A 72 9.63 5.00 2.29
N PHE A 73 9.64 5.49 1.04
CA PHE A 73 9.74 4.61 -0.12
C PHE A 73 11.12 4.02 -0.34
N GLU A 74 12.20 4.75 -0.05
CA GLU A 74 13.56 4.17 -0.04
C GLU A 74 13.69 3.05 0.99
N ASN A 75 13.10 3.22 2.18
CA ASN A 75 13.10 2.18 3.20
C ASN A 75 12.29 0.96 2.76
N ILE A 76 11.11 1.15 2.14
CA ILE A 76 10.29 0.06 1.61
C ILE A 76 11.08 -0.68 0.53
N GLN A 77 11.60 0.03 -0.46
CA GLN A 77 12.35 -0.56 -1.57
C GLN A 77 13.54 -1.39 -1.07
N LYS A 78 14.36 -0.83 -0.20
CA LYS A 78 15.51 -1.54 0.38
C LYS A 78 15.11 -2.85 1.06
N LYS A 79 14.01 -2.85 1.81
CA LYS A 79 13.55 -4.04 2.55
C LYS A 79 12.90 -5.08 1.65
N VAL A 80 12.20 -4.64 0.62
CA VAL A 80 11.59 -5.51 -0.38
C VAL A 80 12.65 -6.19 -1.23
N ASP A 81 13.67 -5.43 -1.66
CA ASP A 81 14.81 -5.97 -2.40
C ASP A 81 15.58 -7.01 -1.56
N GLN A 82 15.83 -6.71 -0.30
CA GLN A 82 16.47 -7.68 0.59
C GLN A 82 15.61 -8.94 0.76
N SER A 83 14.29 -8.80 0.92
CA SER A 83 13.39 -9.94 1.07
C SER A 83 13.33 -10.80 -0.19
N SER A 84 13.42 -10.18 -1.37
CA SER A 84 13.46 -10.91 -2.64
C SER A 84 14.73 -11.75 -2.76
N LYS A 85 15.89 -11.19 -2.37
CA LYS A 85 17.17 -11.92 -2.36
C LYS A 85 17.17 -13.05 -1.34
N ASP A 86 16.72 -12.78 -0.11
CA ASP A 86 16.62 -13.79 0.95
C ASP A 86 15.74 -14.98 0.49
N LEU A 87 14.62 -14.71 -0.19
CA LEU A 87 13.72 -15.72 -0.73
C LEU A 87 14.31 -16.45 -1.96
N ALA A 88 15.08 -15.75 -2.79
CA ALA A 88 15.79 -16.38 -3.90
C ALA A 88 16.87 -17.33 -3.42
N GLU A 89 17.60 -17.00 -2.36
CA GLU A 89 18.56 -17.91 -1.72
C GLU A 89 17.88 -19.13 -1.11
N GLU A 90 16.69 -18.97 -0.52
CA GLU A 90 15.95 -20.05 0.14
C GLU A 90 15.21 -20.97 -0.85
N ARG A 91 14.62 -20.41 -1.92
CA ARG A 91 13.64 -21.07 -2.80
C ARG A 91 14.02 -21.05 -4.29
N GLY A 92 15.15 -20.47 -4.63
CA GLY A 92 15.58 -20.21 -5.99
C GLY A 92 15.07 -18.89 -6.54
N PRO A 93 15.78 -18.27 -7.50
CA PRO A 93 15.31 -17.09 -8.21
C PRO A 93 14.11 -17.42 -9.10
N CYS A 94 13.34 -16.41 -9.52
CA CYS A 94 12.37 -16.62 -10.59
C CYS A 94 13.10 -16.93 -11.89
N PRO A 95 12.49 -17.74 -12.79
CA PRO A 95 13.14 -18.15 -14.05
C PRO A 95 13.65 -16.98 -14.89
N ASP A 96 12.87 -15.91 -15.01
CA ASP A 96 13.29 -14.74 -15.78
C ASP A 96 14.52 -14.04 -15.19
N ALA A 97 14.67 -13.99 -13.88
CA ALA A 97 15.88 -13.47 -13.24
C ALA A 97 17.07 -14.43 -13.41
N ALA A 98 16.82 -15.74 -13.30
CA ALA A 98 17.83 -16.77 -13.47
C ALA A 98 18.45 -16.79 -14.89
N ASP A 99 17.64 -16.54 -15.92
CA ASP A 99 18.08 -16.45 -17.31
C ASP A 99 19.13 -15.35 -17.53
N TYR A 100 19.15 -14.33 -16.65
CA TYR A 100 20.16 -13.25 -16.64
C TYR A 100 21.21 -13.39 -15.53
N GLY A 101 21.23 -14.50 -14.82
CA GLY A 101 22.15 -14.72 -13.67
C GLY A 101 21.88 -13.84 -12.46
N ILE A 102 20.64 -13.34 -12.32
CA ILE A 102 20.22 -12.45 -11.23
C ILE A 102 19.58 -13.27 -10.12
N MET A 103 20.06 -13.08 -8.88
CA MET A 103 19.52 -13.76 -7.70
C MET A 103 18.38 -12.93 -7.08
N GLU A 104 17.21 -12.96 -7.72
CA GLU A 104 15.99 -12.28 -7.30
C GLU A 104 14.79 -13.24 -7.39
N ARG A 105 13.97 -13.27 -6.33
CA ARG A 105 12.76 -14.12 -6.29
C ARG A 105 11.64 -13.58 -7.14
N PHE A 106 11.58 -12.27 -7.31
CA PHE A 106 10.50 -11.55 -7.98
C PHE A 106 11.08 -10.61 -9.05
N SER A 107 10.48 -10.59 -10.24
CA SER A 107 10.82 -9.62 -11.29
C SER A 107 10.27 -8.23 -10.94
N ASN A 108 9.03 -8.15 -10.43
CA ASN A 108 8.42 -6.93 -9.90
C ASN A 108 8.03 -7.13 -8.44
N LYS A 109 8.22 -6.12 -7.61
CA LYS A 109 8.12 -6.23 -6.15
C LYS A 109 7.14 -5.27 -5.51
N THR A 110 6.88 -4.15 -6.15
CA THR A 110 6.05 -3.08 -5.59
C THR A 110 5.00 -2.59 -6.57
N ALA A 111 3.82 -2.26 -6.06
CA ALA A 111 2.75 -1.61 -6.82
C ALA A 111 1.90 -0.75 -5.90
N ILE A 112 1.38 0.35 -6.41
CA ILE A 112 0.43 1.20 -5.67
C ILE A 112 -0.98 0.91 -6.19
N ALA A 113 -1.76 0.22 -5.36
CA ALA A 113 -3.17 -0.03 -5.65
C ALA A 113 -4.06 1.12 -5.15
N PRO A 114 -5.23 1.36 -5.77
CA PRO A 114 -6.15 2.41 -5.34
C PRO A 114 -6.65 2.26 -3.91
N THR A 115 -6.83 1.05 -3.42
CA THR A 115 -7.27 0.70 -2.04
C THR A 115 -8.55 1.41 -1.57
N ALA A 116 -9.47 1.73 -2.49
CA ALA A 116 -10.67 2.52 -2.21
C ALA A 116 -11.53 1.95 -1.07
N SER A 117 -11.85 0.65 -1.14
CA SER A 117 -12.67 -0.03 -0.12
C SER A 117 -11.85 -0.42 1.12
N ILE A 118 -10.63 -0.91 0.93
CA ILE A 118 -9.75 -1.36 2.02
C ILE A 118 -9.41 -0.21 2.95
N SER A 119 -9.17 0.99 2.41
CA SER A 119 -8.86 2.18 3.21
C SER A 119 -9.99 2.56 4.17
N ILE A 120 -11.24 2.34 3.79
CA ILE A 120 -12.41 2.56 4.65
C ILE A 120 -12.43 1.54 5.78
N ILE A 121 -12.27 0.26 5.47
CA ILE A 121 -12.24 -0.85 6.45
C ILE A 121 -11.08 -0.67 7.45
N CYS A 122 -9.94 -0.18 6.96
CA CYS A 122 -8.76 0.09 7.79
C CYS A 122 -8.83 1.42 8.55
N GLY A 123 -10.02 1.80 9.02
CA GLY A 123 -10.25 2.94 9.89
C GLY A 123 -10.38 4.28 9.17
N GLY A 124 -10.83 4.29 7.92
CA GLY A 124 -11.03 5.51 7.14
C GLY A 124 -9.73 6.27 6.93
N THR A 125 -8.70 5.58 6.49
CA THR A 125 -7.43 6.19 6.07
C THR A 125 -7.51 6.67 4.62
N SER A 126 -6.54 7.47 4.15
CA SER A 126 -6.50 7.88 2.75
C SER A 126 -6.18 6.69 1.83
N PRO A 127 -6.78 6.60 0.62
CA PRO A 127 -6.52 5.52 -0.31
C PRO A 127 -5.12 5.65 -0.92
N GLY A 128 -4.40 4.55 -1.02
CA GLY A 128 -3.07 4.50 -1.64
C GLY A 128 -2.14 5.62 -1.18
N VAL A 129 -1.56 6.31 -2.14
CA VAL A 129 -0.71 7.49 -1.93
C VAL A 129 -1.45 8.80 -2.19
N GLU A 130 -2.73 8.73 -2.54
CA GLU A 130 -3.55 9.87 -2.94
C GLU A 130 -3.99 10.72 -1.75
N PRO A 131 -4.17 12.02 -1.94
CA PRO A 131 -4.81 12.86 -0.95
C PRO A 131 -6.29 12.50 -0.79
N ILE A 132 -6.85 12.78 0.37
CA ILE A 132 -8.30 12.70 0.59
C ILE A 132 -8.98 13.73 -0.32
N ALA A 133 -10.00 13.30 -1.07
CA ALA A 133 -10.65 14.13 -2.10
C ALA A 133 -11.39 15.33 -1.51
N ALA A 134 -11.95 15.20 -0.29
CA ALA A 134 -12.66 16.28 0.40
C ALA A 134 -12.56 16.12 1.92
N ASN A 135 -12.59 17.23 2.64
CA ASN A 135 -12.61 17.23 4.10
C ASN A 135 -13.98 16.88 4.70
N SER A 136 -15.05 17.11 3.94
CA SER A 136 -16.41 16.70 4.28
C SER A 136 -17.10 16.18 3.03
N TYR A 137 -17.75 15.01 3.12
CA TYR A 137 -18.47 14.42 2.01
C TYR A 137 -19.53 13.45 2.50
N THR A 138 -20.52 13.20 1.63
CA THR A 138 -21.55 12.18 1.89
C THR A 138 -21.12 10.86 1.28
N HIS A 139 -20.90 9.86 2.12
CA HIS A 139 -20.65 8.48 1.69
C HIS A 139 -21.99 7.75 1.55
N LYS A 140 -22.32 7.34 0.32
CA LYS A 140 -23.53 6.57 0.01
C LYS A 140 -23.22 5.08 0.01
N THR A 141 -24.01 4.31 0.74
CA THR A 141 -23.96 2.85 0.80
C THR A 141 -25.33 2.27 0.54
N LEU A 142 -25.43 0.96 0.39
CA LEU A 142 -26.72 0.27 0.32
C LEU A 142 -27.56 0.46 1.60
N SER A 143 -26.91 0.70 2.75
CA SER A 143 -27.57 0.90 4.03
C SER A 143 -27.96 2.34 4.32
N GLY A 144 -27.61 3.29 3.44
CA GLY A 144 -27.94 4.70 3.62
C GLY A 144 -26.80 5.66 3.24
N SER A 145 -27.01 6.92 3.59
CA SER A 145 -26.05 8.00 3.36
C SER A 145 -25.46 8.48 4.68
N PHE A 146 -24.14 8.56 4.76
CA PHE A 146 -23.41 8.95 5.96
C PHE A 146 -22.54 10.16 5.67
N ASN A 147 -22.60 11.19 6.50
CA ASN A 147 -21.70 12.33 6.42
C ASN A 147 -20.36 11.96 7.07
N VAL A 148 -19.31 12.03 6.28
CA VAL A 148 -17.94 11.76 6.72
C VAL A 148 -17.16 13.07 6.80
N ARG A 149 -16.53 13.34 7.93
CA ARG A 149 -15.66 14.48 8.14
C ARG A 149 -14.22 14.01 8.37
N ASN A 150 -13.26 14.76 7.84
CA ASN A 150 -11.84 14.45 8.01
C ASN A 150 -11.45 14.53 9.50
N LYS A 151 -11.14 13.39 10.08
CA LYS A 151 -10.81 13.26 11.51
C LYS A 151 -9.57 14.02 11.97
N TYR A 152 -8.65 14.34 11.07
CA TYR A 152 -7.44 15.09 11.38
C TYR A 152 -7.73 16.60 11.37
N LEU A 153 -8.52 17.04 10.39
CA LEU A 153 -9.01 18.43 10.37
C LEU A 153 -9.92 18.69 11.57
N MET A 154 -10.82 17.76 11.91
CA MET A 154 -11.65 17.85 13.10
C MET A 154 -10.83 18.11 14.37
N LYS A 155 -9.77 17.32 14.61
CA LYS A 155 -8.86 17.53 15.74
C LYS A 155 -8.14 18.88 15.71
N LEU A 156 -7.81 19.37 14.53
CA LEU A 156 -7.20 20.68 14.38
C LEU A 156 -8.21 21.79 14.72
N LEU A 157 -9.42 21.70 14.19
CA LEU A 157 -10.50 22.65 14.48
C LEU A 157 -10.87 22.67 15.97
N ASP A 158 -10.94 21.50 16.61
CA ASP A 158 -11.13 21.40 18.07
C ASP A 158 -10.08 22.20 18.84
N LYS A 159 -8.81 22.06 18.46
CA LYS A 159 -7.69 22.76 19.09
C LYS A 159 -7.84 24.29 18.99
N TYR A 160 -8.45 24.78 17.93
CA TYR A 160 -8.66 26.22 17.70
C TYR A 160 -10.07 26.70 18.10
N GLY A 161 -10.91 25.80 18.65
CA GLY A 161 -12.30 26.14 19.03
C GLY A 161 -13.19 26.48 17.83
N LYS A 162 -12.90 25.91 16.66
CA LYS A 162 -13.59 26.18 15.38
C LYS A 162 -14.25 24.93 14.79
N ASN A 163 -14.51 23.92 15.58
CA ASN A 163 -15.19 22.70 15.12
C ASN A 163 -16.72 22.88 15.22
N ASP A 164 -17.27 23.75 14.42
CA ASP A 164 -18.68 24.07 14.31
C ASP A 164 -19.21 23.85 12.87
N ASP A 165 -20.54 23.81 12.72
CA ASP A 165 -21.18 23.52 11.44
C ASP A 165 -20.98 24.63 10.40
N GLU A 166 -20.76 25.87 10.82
CA GLU A 166 -20.46 27.00 9.94
C GLU A 166 -19.09 26.77 9.26
N THR A 167 -18.07 26.43 10.04
CA THR A 167 -16.72 26.13 9.53
C THR A 167 -16.72 24.91 8.59
N TRP A 168 -17.56 23.91 8.86
CA TRP A 168 -17.65 22.73 7.98
C TRP A 168 -18.44 22.98 6.68
N SER A 169 -19.20 24.06 6.62
CA SER A 169 -20.03 24.43 5.46
C SER A 169 -19.33 25.43 4.53
N SER A 170 -18.25 26.05 4.98
CA SER A 170 -17.42 26.99 4.21
C SER A 170 -16.42 26.27 3.30
#